data_df0dfc4610ce08e9355cc89a7cea68b0
#
_entry.id   df0dfc4610ce08e9355cc89a7cea68b0
#
_cell.length_a   1.000
_cell.length_b   1.000
_cell.length_c   1.000
_cell.angle_alpha   90.00
_cell.angle_beta   90.00
_cell.angle_gamma   90.00
#
_symmetry.space_group_name_H-M   'P 1'
#
loop_
_entity.id
_entity.type
_entity.pdbx_description
1 polymer ?
#
loop_
_entity_poly.entity_id
_entity_poly.type
_entity_poly.pdbx_seq_one_letter_code
_entity_poly.pdbx_strand_id
1 'polypeptide(L)'
;MSNDNLDSTRRTFIKTSAAAATLGGALAPQKVLGANDKINIGWIGVGTRGSAGLGWLHTAAPNDSQITAICDTYQGYIARAKDIMKTVWGATPKFYEDYHDLLADKNVDAVFIMTPEHLHHDMTIAALKAGKHVYIEKPLAHTIEEGFDIVRVWEQSGKIVQVGTQNRSSSLYKKAKELVQQGMIGDVHFVRAFWYRNSLPNDPAWRYVIPAEANPQNTDWLKFLGTAPKRDWSPERYFQWRLYWDYSGGISTDLLVHQTDIVNFMLNKTVPKTCMASGGIYRWHDDRDTPDTFSAIYEYADNFQLNYSCYFGNDHYGYGEQLCGNEGTIEVMNRQDLYFTPESFKGKAPAEISSRKPIHLNGRADFNESDGAINHFRNFILSVQGKEKPIAPPTVGQQAAISGHMATLSFKNNKKIVWDEKTNKYSFV
;
A
#
# COMPACT_ATOMS: atom_id res chain seq x y z
N MET A 1 7.65 22.23 59.40
CA MET A 1 7.42 22.97 58.15
C MET A 1 7.07 21.94 57.12
N SER A 2 5.98 21.59 57.06
CA SER A 2 4.57 21.75 56.62
C SER A 2 4.40 21.10 55.24
N ASN A 3 3.60 20.03 55.30
CA ASN A 3 3.20 19.11 54.19
C ASN A 3 2.08 19.67 53.27
N ASP A 4 2.00 20.99 53.05
CA ASP A 4 0.83 21.62 52.43
C ASP A 4 0.91 21.89 50.91
N ASN A 5 1.99 21.46 50.22
CA ASN A 5 2.15 21.79 48.81
C ASN A 5 1.79 20.68 47.79
N LEU A 6 1.34 19.50 48.24
CA LEU A 6 0.95 18.39 47.35
C LEU A 6 -0.56 18.29 47.10
N ASP A 7 -1.38 18.96 47.83
CA ASP A 7 -2.85 18.88 47.73
C ASP A 7 -3.47 19.90 46.75
N SER A 8 -2.76 21.01 46.46
CA SER A 8 -3.23 22.04 45.53
C SER A 8 -3.11 21.59 44.06
N THR A 9 -2.12 20.77 43.73
CA THR A 9 -1.87 20.27 42.36
C THR A 9 -2.89 19.21 41.92
N ARG A 10 -3.35 18.37 42.85
CA ARG A 10 -4.39 17.37 42.58
C ARG A 10 -5.78 17.98 42.35
N ARG A 11 -6.14 19.03 43.12
CA ARG A 11 -7.42 19.71 42.95
C ARG A 11 -7.50 20.57 41.68
N THR A 12 -6.36 21.11 41.21
CA THR A 12 -6.29 21.86 39.95
C THR A 12 -6.35 20.91 38.75
N PHE A 13 -5.73 19.71 38.82
CA PHE A 13 -5.80 18.71 37.76
C PHE A 13 -7.21 18.16 37.58
N ILE A 14 -7.96 17.92 38.66
CA ILE A 14 -9.35 17.44 38.60
C ILE A 14 -10.31 18.53 38.07
N LYS A 15 -10.06 19.81 38.35
CA LYS A 15 -10.89 20.90 37.81
C LYS A 15 -10.62 21.20 36.34
N THR A 16 -9.42 21.02 35.82
CA THR A 16 -9.11 21.17 34.39
C THR A 16 -9.59 19.99 33.56
N SER A 17 -9.64 18.78 34.13
CA SER A 17 -10.18 17.60 33.44
C SER A 17 -11.72 17.64 33.33
N ALA A 18 -12.42 18.34 34.22
CA ALA A 18 -13.89 18.50 34.17
C ALA A 18 -14.35 19.58 33.20
N ALA A 19 -13.50 20.56 32.83
CA ALA A 19 -13.83 21.64 31.91
C ALA A 19 -13.61 21.27 30.42
N ALA A 20 -12.87 20.22 30.15
CA ALA A 20 -12.66 19.70 28.76
C ALA A 20 -13.78 18.76 28.28
N ALA A 21 -14.74 18.40 29.14
CA ALA A 21 -15.79 17.42 28.84
C ALA A 21 -17.07 17.99 28.24
N THR A 22 -17.15 19.29 27.94
CA THR A 22 -18.42 19.95 27.51
C THR A 22 -18.41 20.47 26.06
N LEU A 23 -17.43 20.13 25.26
CA LEU A 23 -17.40 20.44 23.82
C LEU A 23 -17.23 19.18 22.91
N GLY A 24 -17.58 18.02 23.42
CA GLY A 24 -17.64 16.78 22.64
C GLY A 24 -19.09 16.50 22.27
N GLY A 25 -19.44 16.64 20.98
CA GLY A 25 -20.61 15.99 20.42
C GLY A 25 -20.60 14.51 20.87
N ALA A 26 -21.76 13.99 21.29
CA ALA A 26 -21.90 12.63 21.80
C ALA A 26 -21.37 11.62 20.79
N LEU A 27 -20.13 11.20 20.95
CA LEU A 27 -19.63 9.98 20.29
C LEU A 27 -20.48 8.83 20.82
N ALA A 28 -21.23 8.18 19.92
CA ALA A 28 -21.95 6.96 20.26
C ALA A 28 -20.95 6.01 20.94
N PRO A 29 -21.38 5.27 22.00
CA PRO A 29 -20.49 4.36 22.69
C PRO A 29 -19.93 3.33 21.69
N GLN A 30 -18.62 3.42 21.46
CA GLN A 30 -17.92 2.45 20.63
C GLN A 30 -17.91 1.12 21.37
N LYS A 31 -18.25 0.04 20.64
CA LYS A 31 -18.08 -1.31 21.11
C LYS A 31 -16.58 -1.50 21.46
N VAL A 32 -16.28 -1.70 22.72
CA VAL A 32 -14.94 -2.08 23.17
C VAL A 32 -14.77 -3.54 22.76
N LEU A 33 -13.93 -3.80 21.75
CA LEU A 33 -13.58 -5.15 21.34
C LEU A 33 -12.79 -5.80 22.47
N GLY A 34 -13.30 -6.93 22.99
CA GLY A 34 -12.53 -7.78 23.88
C GLY A 34 -11.37 -8.43 23.10
N ALA A 35 -10.28 -8.74 23.80
CA ALA A 35 -9.06 -9.29 23.18
C ALA A 35 -9.30 -10.63 22.43
N ASN A 36 -10.44 -11.28 22.62
CA ASN A 36 -10.86 -12.54 22.00
C ASN A 36 -12.04 -12.39 21.04
N ASP A 37 -12.55 -11.18 20.81
CA ASP A 37 -13.66 -10.97 19.89
C ASP A 37 -13.15 -11.01 18.44
N LYS A 38 -13.91 -11.67 17.56
CA LYS A 38 -13.65 -11.59 16.11
C LYS A 38 -13.93 -10.19 15.61
N ILE A 39 -13.02 -9.67 14.78
CA ILE A 39 -13.21 -8.39 14.08
C ILE A 39 -14.19 -8.60 12.95
N ASN A 40 -15.30 -7.85 12.95
CA ASN A 40 -16.27 -7.84 11.87
C ASN A 40 -15.80 -6.95 10.73
N ILE A 41 -15.56 -7.54 9.57
CA ILE A 41 -14.98 -6.87 8.41
C ILE A 41 -16.05 -6.54 7.38
N GLY A 42 -16.06 -5.27 6.96
CA GLY A 42 -16.67 -4.82 5.73
C GLY A 42 -15.65 -4.84 4.59
N TRP A 43 -16.03 -5.37 3.43
CA TRP A 43 -15.15 -5.49 2.28
C TRP A 43 -15.66 -4.67 1.11
N ILE A 44 -14.91 -3.67 0.66
CA ILE A 44 -15.29 -2.74 -0.39
C ILE A 44 -14.38 -2.97 -1.60
N GLY A 45 -14.97 -3.46 -2.70
CA GLY A 45 -14.26 -3.82 -3.92
C GLY A 45 -13.84 -5.30 -3.95
N VAL A 46 -14.44 -6.08 -4.85
CA VAL A 46 -14.15 -7.51 -5.06
C VAL A 46 -13.71 -7.81 -6.49
N GLY A 47 -13.00 -6.85 -7.10
CA GLY A 47 -12.24 -7.05 -8.33
C GLY A 47 -11.15 -8.13 -8.16
N THR A 48 -10.18 -8.20 -9.07
CA THR A 48 -9.12 -9.25 -9.03
C THR A 48 -8.39 -9.28 -7.69
N ARG A 49 -7.90 -8.14 -7.21
CA ARG A 49 -7.17 -8.03 -5.93
C ARG A 49 -8.07 -8.31 -4.73
N GLY A 50 -9.27 -7.72 -4.74
CA GLY A 50 -10.23 -7.90 -3.65
C GLY A 50 -10.68 -9.35 -3.50
N SER A 51 -10.93 -10.07 -4.60
CA SER A 51 -11.30 -11.48 -4.57
C SER A 51 -10.18 -12.37 -4.01
N ALA A 52 -8.93 -12.15 -4.42
CA ALA A 52 -7.79 -12.87 -3.86
C ALA A 52 -7.62 -12.56 -2.36
N GLY A 53 -7.83 -11.29 -1.98
CA GLY A 53 -7.74 -10.82 -0.59
C GLY A 53 -8.71 -11.52 0.36
N LEU A 54 -9.92 -11.88 -0.10
CA LEU A 54 -10.86 -12.67 0.71
C LEU A 54 -10.24 -13.99 1.18
N GLY A 55 -9.52 -14.69 0.30
CA GLY A 55 -8.80 -15.93 0.64
C GLY A 55 -7.58 -15.68 1.53
N TRP A 56 -6.82 -14.62 1.28
CA TRP A 56 -5.66 -14.28 2.11
C TRP A 56 -6.06 -13.91 3.54
N LEU A 57 -7.16 -13.17 3.73
CA LEU A 57 -7.64 -12.85 5.07
C LEU A 57 -8.10 -14.11 5.82
N HIS A 58 -8.76 -15.03 5.13
CA HIS A 58 -9.12 -16.32 5.72
C HIS A 58 -7.88 -17.10 6.19
N THR A 59 -6.82 -17.13 5.39
CA THR A 59 -5.55 -17.75 5.78
C THR A 59 -4.86 -17.01 6.91
N ALA A 60 -4.88 -15.68 6.89
CA ALA A 60 -4.18 -14.83 7.86
C ALA A 60 -4.79 -14.86 9.26
N ALA A 61 -6.13 -14.85 9.36
CA ALA A 61 -6.83 -14.62 10.61
C ALA A 61 -8.21 -15.34 10.68
N PRO A 62 -8.28 -16.67 10.48
CA PRO A 62 -9.55 -17.41 10.39
C PRO A 62 -10.35 -17.38 11.70
N ASN A 63 -9.66 -17.26 12.83
CA ASN A 63 -10.26 -17.25 14.16
C ASN A 63 -10.44 -15.83 14.72
N ASP A 64 -9.72 -14.83 14.20
CA ASP A 64 -9.66 -13.46 14.70
C ASP A 64 -10.53 -12.48 13.90
N SER A 65 -11.03 -12.91 12.74
CA SER A 65 -11.85 -12.06 11.86
C SER A 65 -13.00 -12.82 11.22
N GLN A 66 -14.01 -12.08 10.77
CA GLN A 66 -15.09 -12.58 9.93
C GLN A 66 -15.59 -11.48 8.99
N ILE A 67 -15.95 -11.84 7.77
CA ILE A 67 -16.50 -10.89 6.80
C ILE A 67 -18.00 -10.86 6.97
N THR A 68 -18.55 -9.72 7.40
CA THR A 68 -19.98 -9.53 7.69
C THR A 68 -20.70 -8.72 6.61
N ALA A 69 -19.96 -7.93 5.81
CA ALA A 69 -20.50 -7.06 4.80
C ALA A 69 -19.57 -6.97 3.57
N ILE A 70 -20.14 -6.95 2.38
CA ILE A 70 -19.42 -6.80 1.11
C ILE A 70 -20.12 -5.76 0.25
N CYS A 71 -19.36 -4.92 -0.45
CA CYS A 71 -19.84 -3.93 -1.40
C CYS A 71 -18.99 -3.93 -2.67
N ASP A 72 -19.65 -3.90 -3.82
CA ASP A 72 -19.03 -3.65 -5.14
C ASP A 72 -20.04 -3.01 -6.07
N THR A 73 -19.57 -2.28 -7.05
CA THR A 73 -20.42 -1.60 -8.06
C THR A 73 -20.80 -2.48 -9.25
N TYR A 74 -20.22 -3.67 -9.38
CA TYR A 74 -20.54 -4.64 -10.45
C TYR A 74 -21.15 -5.92 -9.91
N GLN A 75 -22.35 -6.27 -10.37
CA GLN A 75 -23.10 -7.44 -9.88
C GLN A 75 -22.38 -8.78 -10.16
N GLY A 76 -21.60 -8.86 -11.26
CA GLY A 76 -20.79 -10.05 -11.53
C GLY A 76 -19.68 -10.28 -10.50
N TYR A 77 -19.09 -9.22 -9.95
CA TYR A 77 -18.13 -9.31 -8.85
C TYR A 77 -18.81 -9.71 -7.53
N ILE A 78 -20.02 -9.22 -7.28
CA ILE A 78 -20.83 -9.65 -6.14
C ILE A 78 -21.16 -11.15 -6.23
N ALA A 79 -21.55 -11.65 -7.41
CA ALA A 79 -21.80 -13.07 -7.63
C ALA A 79 -20.54 -13.92 -7.30
N ARG A 80 -19.40 -13.53 -7.83
CA ARG A 80 -18.11 -14.18 -7.52
C ARG A 80 -17.77 -14.14 -6.03
N ALA A 81 -18.01 -13.02 -5.37
CA ALA A 81 -17.79 -12.91 -3.93
C ALA A 81 -18.70 -13.86 -3.13
N LYS A 82 -19.96 -14.03 -3.52
CA LYS A 82 -20.88 -14.99 -2.89
C LYS A 82 -20.32 -16.41 -2.96
N ASP A 83 -19.77 -16.82 -4.08
CA ASP A 83 -19.16 -18.14 -4.24
C ASP A 83 -17.92 -18.32 -3.36
N ILE A 84 -17.04 -17.32 -3.31
CA ILE A 84 -15.85 -17.34 -2.44
C ILE A 84 -16.27 -17.39 -0.97
N MET A 85 -17.24 -16.59 -0.56
CA MET A 85 -17.72 -16.59 0.83
C MET A 85 -18.32 -17.94 1.22
N LYS A 86 -19.08 -18.57 0.34
CA LYS A 86 -19.65 -19.89 0.56
C LYS A 86 -18.58 -20.98 0.64
N THR A 87 -17.63 -20.98 -0.31
CA THR A 87 -16.66 -22.09 -0.45
C THR A 87 -15.46 -21.96 0.47
N VAL A 88 -14.98 -20.75 0.74
CA VAL A 88 -13.77 -20.50 1.57
C VAL A 88 -14.14 -20.19 3.01
N TRP A 89 -15.15 -19.36 3.24
CA TRP A 89 -15.53 -18.90 4.58
C TRP A 89 -16.69 -19.70 5.21
N GLY A 90 -17.46 -20.45 4.42
CA GLY A 90 -18.69 -21.10 4.90
C GLY A 90 -19.72 -20.10 5.43
N ALA A 91 -19.73 -18.86 4.92
CA ALA A 91 -20.49 -17.73 5.45
C ALA A 91 -21.29 -17.01 4.36
N THR A 92 -22.33 -16.29 4.79
CA THR A 92 -23.17 -15.46 3.93
C THR A 92 -23.23 -14.05 4.51
N PRO A 93 -22.31 -13.13 4.09
CA PRO A 93 -22.33 -11.74 4.53
C PRO A 93 -23.51 -10.98 3.92
N LYS A 94 -23.79 -9.80 4.44
CA LYS A 94 -24.68 -8.84 3.77
C LYS A 94 -23.99 -8.26 2.55
N PHE A 95 -24.76 -8.00 1.49
CA PHE A 95 -24.28 -7.35 0.28
C PHE A 95 -24.89 -5.97 0.13
N TYR A 96 -24.07 -4.96 -0.11
CA TYR A 96 -24.46 -3.57 -0.25
C TYR A 96 -24.12 -3.05 -1.65
N GLU A 97 -24.98 -2.21 -2.21
CA GLU A 97 -24.76 -1.51 -3.47
C GLU A 97 -24.05 -0.17 -3.27
N ASP A 98 -24.05 0.34 -2.04
CA ASP A 98 -23.39 1.56 -1.65
C ASP A 98 -22.48 1.34 -0.44
N TYR A 99 -21.24 1.79 -0.53
CA TYR A 99 -20.29 1.65 0.56
C TYR A 99 -20.68 2.50 1.79
N HIS A 100 -21.45 3.58 1.62
CA HIS A 100 -21.95 4.36 2.75
C HIS A 100 -22.92 3.55 3.62
N ASP A 101 -23.77 2.73 3.00
CA ASP A 101 -24.68 1.85 3.72
C ASP A 101 -23.90 0.75 4.47
N LEU A 102 -22.83 0.23 3.86
CA LEU A 102 -21.92 -0.69 4.53
C LEU A 102 -21.25 -0.02 5.73
N LEU A 103 -20.78 1.22 5.57
CA LEU A 103 -20.14 1.97 6.65
C LEU A 103 -21.11 2.31 7.78
N ALA A 104 -22.39 2.51 7.48
CA ALA A 104 -23.44 2.75 8.46
C ALA A 104 -23.82 1.49 9.27
N ASP A 105 -23.46 0.30 8.81
CA ASP A 105 -23.73 -0.94 9.56
C ASP A 105 -22.89 -0.97 10.86
N LYS A 106 -23.60 -1.00 11.99
CA LYS A 106 -23.01 -1.05 13.34
C LYS A 106 -22.30 -2.37 13.64
N ASN A 107 -22.57 -3.41 12.86
CA ASN A 107 -21.89 -4.70 12.99
C ASN A 107 -20.53 -4.76 12.28
N VAL A 108 -20.13 -3.72 11.55
CA VAL A 108 -18.82 -3.60 10.92
C VAL A 108 -17.88 -2.85 11.85
N ASP A 109 -16.76 -3.47 12.22
CA ASP A 109 -15.73 -2.89 13.09
C ASP A 109 -14.59 -2.26 12.26
N ALA A 110 -14.21 -2.91 11.17
CA ALA A 110 -13.13 -2.48 10.28
C ALA A 110 -13.50 -2.72 8.80
N VAL A 111 -12.87 -1.98 7.90
CA VAL A 111 -13.10 -2.13 6.45
C VAL A 111 -11.81 -2.39 5.69
N PHE A 112 -11.92 -3.21 4.64
CA PHE A 112 -10.90 -3.37 3.61
C PHE A 112 -11.36 -2.61 2.37
N ILE A 113 -10.59 -1.60 1.94
CA ILE A 113 -10.82 -0.82 0.72
C ILE A 113 -9.89 -1.35 -0.36
N MET A 114 -10.45 -2.08 -1.32
CA MET A 114 -9.75 -2.83 -2.36
C MET A 114 -10.14 -2.33 -3.75
N THR A 115 -10.46 -1.06 -3.86
CA THR A 115 -10.96 -0.37 -5.05
C THR A 115 -9.83 0.18 -5.91
N PRO A 116 -10.11 0.75 -7.10
CA PRO A 116 -9.15 1.59 -7.82
C PRO A 116 -8.71 2.81 -7.01
N GLU A 117 -7.47 3.28 -7.27
CA GLU A 117 -6.81 4.29 -6.43
C GLU A 117 -7.52 5.65 -6.38
N HIS A 118 -8.27 6.06 -7.43
CA HIS A 118 -9.01 7.31 -7.46
C HIS A 118 -10.18 7.36 -6.46
N LEU A 119 -10.60 6.21 -5.91
CA LEU A 119 -11.66 6.12 -4.90
C LEU A 119 -11.12 6.03 -3.47
N HIS A 120 -9.82 5.88 -3.31
CA HIS A 120 -9.20 5.62 -2.01
C HIS A 120 -9.43 6.74 -1.01
N HIS A 121 -9.29 8.01 -1.44
CA HIS A 121 -9.44 9.17 -0.57
C HIS A 121 -10.83 9.23 0.05
N ASP A 122 -11.88 9.32 -0.76
CA ASP A 122 -13.24 9.53 -0.27
C ASP A 122 -13.72 8.37 0.59
N MET A 123 -13.43 7.13 0.17
CA MET A 123 -13.81 5.94 0.93
C MET A 123 -13.08 5.86 2.28
N THR A 124 -11.79 6.20 2.32
CA THR A 124 -11.02 6.21 3.58
C THR A 124 -11.52 7.28 4.54
N ILE A 125 -11.75 8.50 4.05
CA ILE A 125 -12.29 9.59 4.85
C ILE A 125 -13.68 9.24 5.41
N ALA A 126 -14.56 8.67 4.57
CA ALA A 126 -15.88 8.23 4.99
C ALA A 126 -15.82 7.13 6.06
N ALA A 127 -14.94 6.14 5.88
CA ALA A 127 -14.75 5.05 6.84
C ALA A 127 -14.23 5.56 8.20
N LEU A 128 -13.25 6.46 8.20
CA LEU A 128 -12.73 7.07 9.43
C LEU A 128 -13.79 7.90 10.15
N LYS A 129 -14.59 8.70 9.43
CA LYS A 129 -15.73 9.46 9.98
C LYS A 129 -16.83 8.56 10.54
N ALA A 130 -17.04 7.37 9.91
CA ALA A 130 -17.96 6.36 10.42
C ALA A 130 -17.39 5.55 11.61
N GLY A 131 -16.18 5.89 12.08
CA GLY A 131 -15.54 5.27 13.23
C GLY A 131 -15.00 3.85 12.94
N LYS A 132 -14.71 3.50 11.69
CA LYS A 132 -14.18 2.18 11.31
C LYS A 132 -12.65 2.20 11.30
N HIS A 133 -12.01 1.07 11.63
CA HIS A 133 -10.61 0.82 11.30
C HIS A 133 -10.50 0.52 9.80
N VAL A 134 -9.36 0.84 9.17
CA VAL A 134 -9.23 0.77 7.72
C VAL A 134 -7.98 0.02 7.29
N TYR A 135 -8.13 -0.98 6.47
CA TYR A 135 -7.09 -1.46 5.57
C TYR A 135 -7.37 -0.86 4.19
N ILE A 136 -6.39 -0.18 3.60
CA ILE A 136 -6.52 0.41 2.27
C ILE A 136 -5.40 -0.06 1.35
N GLU A 137 -5.74 -0.47 0.13
CA GLU A 137 -4.73 -0.85 -0.87
C GLU A 137 -3.85 0.35 -1.25
N LYS A 138 -2.66 0.03 -1.73
CA LYS A 138 -1.72 1.03 -2.28
C LYS A 138 -2.14 1.47 -3.70
N PRO A 139 -1.76 2.69 -4.15
CA PRO A 139 -1.18 3.78 -3.36
C PRO A 139 -2.20 4.32 -2.36
N LEU A 140 -1.77 5.06 -1.35
CA LEU A 140 -2.67 5.60 -0.33
C LEU A 140 -3.80 6.44 -0.94
N ALA A 141 -3.50 7.22 -1.98
CA ALA A 141 -4.44 8.07 -2.70
C ALA A 141 -3.98 8.32 -4.14
N HIS A 142 -4.84 8.93 -4.96
CA HIS A 142 -4.59 9.24 -6.35
C HIS A 142 -3.76 10.52 -6.56
N THR A 143 -3.70 11.40 -5.54
CA THR A 143 -2.86 12.60 -5.53
C THR A 143 -2.09 12.75 -4.22
N ILE A 144 -1.05 13.60 -4.21
CA ILE A 144 -0.27 13.89 -3.01
C ILE A 144 -1.14 14.58 -1.96
N GLU A 145 -1.99 15.51 -2.39
CA GLU A 145 -2.86 16.31 -1.55
C GLU A 145 -3.91 15.45 -0.84
N GLU A 146 -4.56 14.55 -1.56
CA GLU A 146 -5.50 13.56 -1.01
C GLU A 146 -4.84 12.69 0.07
N GLY A 147 -3.61 12.25 -0.17
CA GLY A 147 -2.87 11.45 0.79
C GLY A 147 -2.58 12.22 2.08
N PHE A 148 -2.23 13.50 2.02
CA PHE A 148 -2.08 14.35 3.20
C PHE A 148 -3.41 14.56 3.93
N ASP A 149 -4.52 14.70 3.21
CA ASP A 149 -5.83 14.81 3.84
C ASP A 149 -6.22 13.52 4.59
N ILE A 150 -5.93 12.35 4.02
CA ILE A 150 -6.11 11.05 4.70
C ILE A 150 -5.27 11.01 6.00
N VAL A 151 -3.98 11.39 5.94
CA VAL A 151 -3.10 11.41 7.12
C VAL A 151 -3.69 12.32 8.21
N ARG A 152 -4.09 13.54 7.85
CA ARG A 152 -4.69 14.52 8.77
C ARG A 152 -5.97 14.00 9.44
N VAL A 153 -6.89 13.39 8.68
CA VAL A 153 -8.14 12.83 9.23
C VAL A 153 -7.87 11.60 10.08
N TRP A 154 -6.92 10.75 9.66
CA TRP A 154 -6.51 9.59 10.44
C TRP A 154 -5.97 9.97 11.82
N GLU A 155 -5.07 10.96 11.91
CA GLU A 155 -4.51 11.44 13.20
C GLU A 155 -5.59 11.89 14.18
N GLN A 156 -6.69 12.41 13.67
CA GLN A 156 -7.83 12.87 14.49
C GLN A 156 -8.82 11.76 14.84
N SER A 157 -8.79 10.63 14.11
CA SER A 157 -9.81 9.59 14.21
C SER A 157 -9.63 8.64 15.39
N GLY A 158 -8.40 8.47 15.88
CA GLY A 158 -8.05 7.44 16.85
C GLY A 158 -8.20 6.00 16.34
N LYS A 159 -8.31 5.81 15.01
CA LYS A 159 -8.50 4.50 14.39
C LYS A 159 -7.17 3.91 13.88
N ILE A 160 -7.12 2.59 13.80
CA ILE A 160 -6.04 1.90 13.11
C ILE A 160 -6.28 2.01 11.62
N VAL A 161 -5.23 2.44 10.90
CA VAL A 161 -5.19 2.40 9.43
C VAL A 161 -3.91 1.72 9.00
N GLN A 162 -4.00 0.81 8.04
CA GLN A 162 -2.85 0.16 7.40
C GLN A 162 -2.97 0.24 5.89
N VAL A 163 -1.89 0.66 5.25
CA VAL A 163 -1.79 0.78 3.79
C VAL A 163 -1.18 -0.50 3.21
N GLY A 164 -1.70 -0.98 2.08
CA GLY A 164 -1.37 -2.25 1.42
C GLY A 164 0.04 -2.35 0.84
N THR A 165 1.06 -1.85 1.54
CA THR A 165 2.48 -2.03 1.18
C THR A 165 3.03 -3.32 1.80
N GLN A 166 2.51 -4.45 1.35
CA GLN A 166 2.66 -5.76 1.98
C GLN A 166 4.09 -6.29 2.08
N ASN A 167 5.01 -5.83 1.23
CA ASN A 167 6.41 -6.26 1.26
C ASN A 167 7.06 -6.00 2.63
N ARG A 168 6.65 -4.96 3.36
CA ARG A 168 7.13 -4.66 4.71
C ARG A 168 6.84 -5.77 5.73
N SER A 169 5.82 -6.59 5.47
CA SER A 169 5.45 -7.72 6.34
C SER A 169 6.15 -9.02 5.99
N SER A 170 6.81 -9.09 4.83
CA SER A 170 7.57 -10.27 4.41
C SER A 170 8.79 -10.49 5.30
N SER A 171 8.96 -11.74 5.73
CA SER A 171 10.11 -12.17 6.52
C SER A 171 11.42 -11.99 5.77
N LEU A 172 11.39 -12.19 4.45
CA LEU A 172 12.54 -12.01 3.57
C LEU A 172 13.03 -10.56 3.57
N TYR A 173 12.12 -9.59 3.40
CA TYR A 173 12.48 -8.17 3.42
C TYR A 173 12.87 -7.67 4.82
N LYS A 174 12.27 -8.22 5.88
CA LYS A 174 12.71 -7.96 7.26
C LYS A 174 14.15 -8.44 7.48
N LYS A 175 14.50 -9.61 6.94
CA LYS A 175 15.87 -10.13 6.99
C LYS A 175 16.83 -9.30 6.16
N ALA A 176 16.43 -8.85 4.96
CA ALA A 176 17.22 -7.90 4.17
C ALA A 176 17.53 -6.62 4.95
N LYS A 177 16.51 -6.03 5.57
CA LYS A 177 16.66 -4.85 6.44
C LYS A 177 17.63 -5.12 7.60
N GLU A 178 17.52 -6.26 8.28
CA GLU A 178 18.43 -6.65 9.36
C GLU A 178 19.88 -6.68 8.89
N LEU A 179 20.17 -7.31 7.74
CA LEU A 179 21.52 -7.38 7.19
C LEU A 179 22.08 -6.00 6.83
N VAL A 180 21.23 -5.10 6.27
CA VAL A 180 21.61 -3.70 6.04
C VAL A 180 21.96 -3.00 7.34
N GLN A 181 21.14 -3.15 8.38
CA GLN A 181 21.35 -2.50 9.68
C GLN A 181 22.56 -3.05 10.44
N GLN A 182 22.95 -4.30 10.17
CA GLN A 182 24.20 -4.90 10.68
C GLN A 182 25.44 -4.39 9.95
N GLY A 183 25.31 -3.50 8.96
CA GLY A 183 26.43 -2.95 8.19
C GLY A 183 27.02 -3.94 7.19
N MET A 184 26.31 -5.01 6.82
CA MET A 184 26.84 -6.08 5.95
C MET A 184 27.23 -5.58 4.56
N ILE A 185 26.68 -4.46 4.09
CA ILE A 185 26.97 -3.90 2.76
C ILE A 185 27.76 -2.59 2.83
N GLY A 186 28.06 -2.08 4.03
CA GLY A 186 28.72 -0.78 4.19
C GLY A 186 27.80 0.38 3.78
N ASP A 187 28.39 1.46 3.24
CA ASP A 187 27.67 2.65 2.79
C ASP A 187 26.98 2.39 1.44
N VAL A 188 25.69 2.64 1.39
CA VAL A 188 24.89 2.48 0.15
C VAL A 188 24.95 3.77 -0.66
N HIS A 189 25.41 3.68 -1.91
CA HIS A 189 25.48 4.80 -2.84
C HIS A 189 24.53 4.66 -4.01
N PHE A 190 24.15 3.42 -4.35
CA PHE A 190 23.32 3.12 -5.49
C PHE A 190 22.32 2.03 -5.18
N VAL A 191 21.08 2.24 -5.63
CA VAL A 191 20.02 1.24 -5.57
C VAL A 191 19.43 1.07 -6.97
N ARG A 192 19.25 -0.16 -7.39
CA ARG A 192 18.53 -0.50 -8.60
C ARG A 192 17.26 -1.25 -8.23
N ALA A 193 16.13 -0.76 -8.68
CA ALA A 193 14.84 -1.43 -8.55
C ALA A 193 14.23 -1.61 -9.94
N PHE A 194 13.54 -2.71 -10.17
CA PHE A 194 12.99 -2.98 -11.48
C PHE A 194 11.77 -3.88 -11.40
N TRP A 195 10.90 -3.77 -12.42
CA TRP A 195 9.74 -4.63 -12.56
C TRP A 195 9.47 -4.93 -14.03
N TYR A 196 9.92 -6.09 -14.47
CA TYR A 196 9.78 -6.53 -15.84
C TYR A 196 8.68 -7.58 -15.94
N ARG A 197 7.87 -7.47 -16.95
CA ARG A 197 6.80 -8.42 -17.28
C ARG A 197 6.75 -8.64 -18.77
N ASN A 198 6.25 -9.78 -19.17
CA ASN A 198 5.87 -10.03 -20.56
C ASN A 198 4.44 -10.54 -20.60
N SER A 199 3.75 -10.17 -21.66
CA SER A 199 2.39 -10.63 -21.96
C SER A 199 2.36 -11.12 -23.41
N LEU A 200 1.43 -12.00 -23.73
CA LEU A 200 1.24 -12.47 -25.09
C LEU A 200 0.90 -11.28 -26.04
N PRO A 201 1.28 -11.35 -27.32
CA PRO A 201 1.00 -10.27 -28.28
C PRO A 201 -0.47 -9.87 -28.38
N ASN A 202 -1.38 -10.81 -28.17
CA ASN A 202 -2.82 -10.63 -28.21
C ASN A 202 -3.47 -10.48 -26.81
N ASP A 203 -2.67 -10.41 -25.74
CA ASP A 203 -3.12 -10.22 -24.34
C ASP A 203 -2.25 -9.14 -23.67
N PRO A 204 -2.46 -7.87 -24.02
CA PRO A 204 -1.66 -6.77 -23.50
C PRO A 204 -1.73 -6.65 -21.98
N ALA A 205 -0.63 -6.26 -21.36
CA ALA A 205 -0.59 -6.02 -19.92
C ALA A 205 -1.71 -5.06 -19.46
N TRP A 206 -2.41 -5.48 -18.40
CA TRP A 206 -3.58 -4.83 -17.79
C TRP A 206 -4.87 -4.81 -18.64
N ARG A 207 -4.88 -5.46 -19.81
CA ARG A 207 -6.09 -5.72 -20.58
C ARG A 207 -6.83 -6.93 -20.03
N TYR A 208 -7.35 -6.76 -18.80
CA TYR A 208 -8.16 -7.80 -18.18
C TYR A 208 -9.42 -8.10 -19.01
N VAL A 209 -9.85 -9.37 -18.95
CA VAL A 209 -11.07 -9.81 -19.62
C VAL A 209 -12.26 -8.97 -19.15
N ILE A 210 -13.01 -8.44 -20.12
CA ILE A 210 -14.27 -7.75 -19.90
C ILE A 210 -15.37 -8.82 -20.00
N PRO A 211 -16.17 -9.05 -18.94
CA PRO A 211 -17.28 -10.00 -19.02
C PRO A 211 -18.28 -9.56 -20.07
N ALA A 212 -18.71 -10.50 -20.93
CA ALA A 212 -19.64 -10.21 -22.04
C ALA A 212 -21.00 -9.69 -21.56
N GLU A 213 -21.39 -10.05 -20.34
CA GLU A 213 -22.63 -9.62 -19.68
C GLU A 213 -22.54 -8.23 -19.03
N ALA A 214 -21.36 -7.63 -18.96
CA ALA A 214 -21.16 -6.34 -18.31
C ALA A 214 -21.86 -5.21 -19.09
N ASN A 215 -22.71 -4.47 -18.41
CA ASN A 215 -23.51 -3.40 -18.99
C ASN A 215 -23.91 -2.36 -17.92
N PRO A 216 -24.48 -1.19 -18.30
CA PRO A 216 -24.86 -0.15 -17.33
C PRO A 216 -25.96 -0.56 -16.34
N GLN A 217 -26.75 -1.61 -16.62
CA GLN A 217 -27.83 -2.06 -15.76
C GLN A 217 -27.32 -2.95 -14.60
N ASN A 218 -26.15 -3.57 -14.76
CA ASN A 218 -25.52 -4.41 -13.74
C ASN A 218 -24.20 -3.85 -13.18
N THR A 219 -23.88 -2.58 -13.55
CA THR A 219 -22.68 -1.87 -13.09
C THR A 219 -23.04 -0.44 -12.72
N ASP A 220 -22.82 -0.05 -11.47
CA ASP A 220 -23.01 1.34 -11.04
C ASP A 220 -21.81 2.19 -11.48
N TRP A 221 -21.88 2.65 -12.74
CA TRP A 221 -20.83 3.43 -13.35
C TRP A 221 -20.59 4.78 -12.66
N LEU A 222 -21.65 5.43 -12.17
CA LEU A 222 -21.50 6.73 -11.50
C LEU A 222 -20.75 6.61 -10.17
N LYS A 223 -21.04 5.56 -9.40
CA LYS A 223 -20.29 5.28 -8.17
C LYS A 223 -18.84 4.89 -8.45
N PHE A 224 -18.58 4.17 -9.55
CA PHE A 224 -17.20 3.87 -9.95
C PHE A 224 -16.45 5.14 -10.35
N LEU A 225 -17.07 6.06 -11.08
CA LEU A 225 -16.42 7.33 -11.45
C LEU A 225 -16.02 8.16 -10.21
N GLY A 226 -16.88 8.20 -9.18
CA GLY A 226 -16.61 9.02 -8.00
C GLY A 226 -16.36 10.49 -8.39
N THR A 227 -15.19 11.01 -8.05
CA THR A 227 -14.72 12.37 -8.40
C THR A 227 -14.02 12.47 -9.75
N ALA A 228 -13.76 11.35 -10.43
CA ALA A 228 -13.16 11.35 -11.76
C ALA A 228 -14.06 12.05 -12.80
N PRO A 229 -13.51 12.51 -13.93
CA PRO A 229 -14.29 13.17 -14.98
C PRO A 229 -15.51 12.33 -15.43
N LYS A 230 -16.68 12.96 -15.49
CA LYS A 230 -17.90 12.29 -15.96
C LYS A 230 -17.75 11.89 -17.41
N ARG A 231 -18.04 10.63 -17.70
CA ARG A 231 -17.96 10.01 -19.01
C ARG A 231 -19.12 9.05 -19.20
N ASP A 232 -19.46 8.78 -20.43
CA ASP A 232 -20.36 7.69 -20.78
C ASP A 232 -19.77 6.34 -20.36
N TRP A 233 -20.62 5.35 -20.17
CA TRP A 233 -20.22 4.00 -19.82
C TRP A 233 -19.16 3.46 -20.78
N SER A 234 -18.07 2.96 -20.21
CA SER A 234 -17.02 2.23 -20.93
C SER A 234 -16.58 1.03 -20.11
N PRO A 235 -16.84 -0.17 -20.58
CA PRO A 235 -16.37 -1.38 -19.91
C PRO A 235 -14.84 -1.46 -19.87
N GLU A 236 -14.14 -0.94 -20.88
CA GLU A 236 -12.67 -0.85 -20.89
C GLU A 236 -12.19 -0.02 -19.72
N ARG A 237 -12.77 1.16 -19.50
CA ARG A 237 -12.39 2.05 -18.40
C ARG A 237 -12.75 1.47 -17.03
N TYR A 238 -13.81 0.69 -16.94
CA TYR A 238 -14.21 0.04 -15.69
C TYR A 238 -13.27 -1.14 -15.33
N PHE A 239 -13.12 -2.11 -16.24
CA PHE A 239 -12.40 -3.36 -15.97
C PHE A 239 -10.88 -3.21 -16.12
N GLN A 240 -10.42 -2.25 -16.90
CA GLN A 240 -9.02 -2.03 -17.27
C GLN A 240 -8.53 -0.65 -16.80
N TRP A 241 -9.06 -0.13 -15.72
CA TRP A 241 -8.87 1.21 -15.19
C TRP A 241 -7.39 1.64 -15.04
N ARG A 242 -6.47 0.70 -14.82
CA ARG A 242 -5.02 0.96 -14.73
C ARG A 242 -4.42 1.59 -15.98
N LEU A 243 -5.11 1.48 -17.10
CA LEU A 243 -4.66 1.99 -18.39
C LEU A 243 -4.96 3.49 -18.57
N TYR A 244 -5.74 4.11 -17.65
CA TYR A 244 -6.24 5.46 -17.82
C TYR A 244 -5.89 6.35 -16.64
N TRP A 245 -5.33 7.54 -16.96
CA TRP A 245 -4.91 8.52 -15.93
C TRP A 245 -6.04 9.04 -15.05
N ASP A 246 -7.27 8.94 -15.50
CA ASP A 246 -8.43 9.34 -14.69
C ASP A 246 -8.59 8.49 -13.42
N TYR A 247 -8.03 7.29 -13.41
CA TYR A 247 -8.24 6.30 -12.34
C TYR A 247 -6.95 5.75 -11.75
N SER A 248 -5.80 5.97 -12.38
CA SER A 248 -4.52 5.37 -12.01
C SER A 248 -3.34 6.27 -12.39
N GLY A 249 -2.27 6.23 -11.62
CA GLY A 249 -0.97 6.77 -12.03
C GLY A 249 -0.13 5.78 -12.85
N GLY A 250 -0.70 4.66 -13.32
CA GLY A 250 -0.03 3.67 -14.16
C GLY A 250 1.11 2.96 -13.44
N ILE A 251 2.23 2.70 -14.14
CA ILE A 251 3.40 1.98 -13.61
C ILE A 251 3.93 2.61 -12.33
N SER A 252 3.94 3.93 -12.24
CA SER A 252 4.54 4.64 -11.11
C SER A 252 3.77 4.44 -9.79
N THR A 253 2.44 4.41 -9.82
CA THR A 253 1.62 4.22 -8.62
C THR A 253 1.21 2.76 -8.38
N ASP A 254 1.16 1.94 -9.44
CA ASP A 254 0.80 0.52 -9.28
C ASP A 254 2.01 -0.35 -8.92
N LEU A 255 3.19 -0.13 -9.51
CA LEU A 255 4.37 -0.98 -9.35
C LEU A 255 5.53 -0.30 -8.62
N LEU A 256 5.95 0.89 -9.06
CA LEU A 256 7.12 1.59 -8.52
C LEU A 256 6.97 1.88 -7.02
N VAL A 257 5.76 2.23 -6.56
CA VAL A 257 5.52 2.47 -5.11
C VAL A 257 5.91 1.28 -4.23
N HIS A 258 5.81 0.05 -4.72
CA HIS A 258 6.26 -1.13 -3.98
C HIS A 258 7.78 -1.14 -3.79
N GLN A 259 8.54 -0.81 -4.84
CA GLN A 259 10.00 -0.79 -4.77
C GLN A 259 10.52 0.40 -3.95
N THR A 260 9.98 1.61 -4.17
CA THR A 260 10.40 2.77 -3.37
C THR A 260 10.05 2.59 -1.90
N ASP A 261 8.88 2.04 -1.59
CA ASP A 261 8.49 1.73 -0.21
C ASP A 261 9.46 0.76 0.47
N ILE A 262 9.82 -0.32 -0.22
CA ILE A 262 10.69 -1.33 0.40
C ILE A 262 12.15 -0.88 0.49
N VAL A 263 12.63 -0.07 -0.47
CA VAL A 263 13.95 0.58 -0.36
C VAL A 263 13.97 1.53 0.84
N ASN A 264 12.95 2.36 1.00
CA ASN A 264 12.80 3.23 2.17
C ASN A 264 12.75 2.42 3.48
N PHE A 265 12.06 1.28 3.48
CA PHE A 265 11.99 0.40 4.64
C PHE A 265 13.35 -0.20 5.00
N MET A 266 14.09 -0.72 4.03
CA MET A 266 15.39 -1.35 4.27
C MET A 266 16.45 -0.34 4.70
N LEU A 267 16.46 0.86 4.11
CA LEU A 267 17.44 1.92 4.37
C LEU A 267 17.01 2.93 5.45
N ASN A 268 15.83 2.76 6.09
CA ASN A 268 15.24 3.74 7.02
C ASN A 268 15.13 5.15 6.41
N LYS A 269 14.66 5.24 5.17
CA LYS A 269 14.45 6.51 4.47
C LYS A 269 12.95 6.82 4.35
N THR A 270 12.66 8.04 3.91
CA THR A 270 11.29 8.56 3.75
C THR A 270 11.00 8.88 2.28
N VAL A 271 11.02 10.15 1.90
CA VAL A 271 10.74 10.63 0.55
C VAL A 271 12.05 11.00 -0.14
N PRO A 272 12.25 10.67 -1.42
CA PRO A 272 13.40 11.15 -2.18
C PRO A 272 13.36 12.67 -2.35
N LYS A 273 14.55 13.29 -2.43
CA LYS A 273 14.70 14.74 -2.63
C LYS A 273 14.31 15.17 -4.04
N THR A 274 14.67 14.38 -5.06
CA THR A 274 14.35 14.69 -6.44
C THR A 274 13.92 13.47 -7.23
N CYS A 275 13.22 13.70 -8.33
CA CYS A 275 12.86 12.66 -9.29
C CYS A 275 12.92 13.19 -10.71
N MET A 276 13.47 12.41 -11.63
CA MET A 276 13.34 12.58 -13.07
C MET A 276 12.84 11.28 -13.69
N ALA A 277 11.78 11.35 -14.50
CA ALA A 277 11.17 10.18 -15.10
C ALA A 277 11.01 10.33 -16.61
N SER A 278 11.07 9.19 -17.30
CA SER A 278 10.86 9.07 -18.75
C SER A 278 10.18 7.75 -19.07
N GLY A 279 9.48 7.69 -20.19
CA GLY A 279 8.78 6.49 -20.62
C GLY A 279 7.95 6.73 -21.86
N GLY A 280 7.09 5.77 -22.18
CA GLY A 280 6.20 5.87 -23.33
C GLY A 280 5.39 4.61 -23.56
N ILE A 281 4.54 4.64 -24.57
CA ILE A 281 3.81 3.51 -25.10
C ILE A 281 4.63 3.00 -26.29
N TYR A 282 5.47 1.98 -26.07
CA TYR A 282 6.40 1.47 -27.07
C TYR A 282 5.98 0.11 -27.63
N ARG A 283 5.20 -0.66 -26.88
CA ARG A 283 4.77 -1.99 -27.27
C ARG A 283 3.28 -2.07 -27.60
N TRP A 284 2.41 -1.49 -26.78
CA TRP A 284 0.96 -1.68 -26.85
C TRP A 284 0.28 -0.43 -27.35
N HIS A 285 0.19 -0.25 -28.68
CA HIS A 285 -0.46 0.88 -29.33
C HIS A 285 -1.99 0.70 -29.36
N ASP A 286 -2.59 0.60 -28.20
CA ASP A 286 -4.03 0.57 -27.99
C ASP A 286 -4.54 1.93 -27.45
N ASP A 287 -5.71 1.99 -26.82
CA ASP A 287 -6.32 3.23 -26.31
C ASP A 287 -5.87 3.61 -24.89
N ARG A 288 -4.75 3.03 -24.38
CA ARG A 288 -4.21 3.37 -23.07
C ARG A 288 -3.62 4.77 -23.04
N ASP A 289 -3.75 5.43 -21.88
CA ASP A 289 -3.08 6.70 -21.60
C ASP A 289 -1.73 6.47 -20.88
N THR A 290 -1.63 5.38 -20.08
CA THR A 290 -0.47 5.11 -19.25
C THR A 290 0.63 4.38 -20.02
N PRO A 291 1.92 4.68 -19.75
CA PRO A 291 3.04 4.05 -20.44
C PRO A 291 3.12 2.53 -20.14
N ASP A 292 3.67 1.78 -21.09
CA ASP A 292 4.04 0.38 -20.93
C ASP A 292 5.53 0.17 -20.66
N THR A 293 6.30 1.23 -20.82
CA THR A 293 7.73 1.32 -20.54
C THR A 293 8.01 2.59 -19.75
N PHE A 294 8.66 2.47 -18.60
CA PHE A 294 8.83 3.59 -17.68
C PHE A 294 10.12 3.47 -16.88
N SER A 295 10.83 4.59 -16.74
CA SER A 295 12.03 4.69 -15.91
C SER A 295 11.98 5.94 -15.05
N ALA A 296 12.53 5.85 -13.84
CA ALA A 296 12.67 6.98 -12.94
C ALA A 296 14.00 6.94 -12.20
N ILE A 297 14.61 8.10 -12.00
CA ILE A 297 15.82 8.31 -11.24
C ILE A 297 15.49 9.21 -10.06
N TYR A 298 15.79 8.74 -8.86
CA TYR A 298 15.61 9.47 -7.61
C TYR A 298 16.95 9.77 -6.97
N GLU A 299 17.09 10.96 -6.44
CA GLU A 299 18.21 11.34 -5.58
C GLU A 299 17.69 11.53 -4.15
N TYR A 300 18.33 10.91 -3.19
CA TYR A 300 18.04 11.05 -1.77
C TYR A 300 19.01 12.05 -1.13
N ALA A 301 18.57 12.72 -0.06
CA ALA A 301 19.39 13.71 0.64
C ALA A 301 20.68 13.12 1.22
N ASP A 302 20.71 11.81 1.51
CA ASP A 302 21.84 11.09 2.09
C ASP A 302 22.82 10.52 1.05
N ASN A 303 22.92 11.16 -0.10
CA ASN A 303 23.92 10.88 -1.15
C ASN A 303 23.83 9.49 -1.79
N PHE A 304 22.65 8.92 -1.94
CA PHE A 304 22.46 7.76 -2.80
C PHE A 304 21.40 8.02 -3.87
N GLN A 305 21.51 7.26 -4.94
CA GLN A 305 20.61 7.32 -6.09
C GLN A 305 19.83 6.02 -6.21
N LEU A 306 18.51 6.11 -6.44
CA LEU A 306 17.68 4.97 -6.80
C LEU A 306 17.28 5.09 -8.28
N ASN A 307 17.64 4.07 -9.07
CA ASN A 307 17.22 3.91 -10.44
C ASN A 307 16.12 2.86 -10.52
N TYR A 308 14.97 3.24 -11.07
CA TYR A 308 13.85 2.35 -11.34
C TYR A 308 13.65 2.16 -12.83
N SER A 309 13.37 0.94 -13.24
CA SER A 309 12.96 0.62 -14.61
C SER A 309 11.86 -0.43 -14.65
N CYS A 310 10.90 -0.23 -15.55
CA CYS A 310 9.79 -1.15 -15.76
C CYS A 310 9.42 -1.18 -17.23
N TYR A 311 9.13 -2.36 -17.75
CA TYR A 311 8.52 -2.53 -19.05
C TYR A 311 7.75 -3.85 -19.15
N PHE A 312 6.79 -3.89 -20.06
CA PHE A 312 5.88 -5.00 -20.23
C PHE A 312 6.13 -5.84 -21.47
N GLY A 313 7.33 -5.71 -22.03
CA GLY A 313 7.72 -6.38 -23.28
C GLY A 313 8.69 -7.56 -23.13
N ASN A 314 9.23 -7.79 -21.94
CA ASN A 314 10.15 -8.88 -21.64
C ASN A 314 10.21 -9.05 -20.12
N ASP A 315 10.22 -10.27 -19.61
CA ASP A 315 10.24 -10.58 -18.18
C ASP A 315 11.60 -11.11 -17.68
N HIS A 316 12.65 -11.01 -18.49
CA HIS A 316 13.99 -11.42 -18.08
C HIS A 316 14.41 -10.65 -16.82
N TYR A 317 14.89 -11.33 -15.81
CA TYR A 317 15.11 -10.88 -14.42
C TYR A 317 13.86 -10.68 -13.57
N GLY A 318 12.64 -10.69 -14.12
CA GLY A 318 11.42 -10.48 -13.32
C GLY A 318 11.38 -9.13 -12.62
N TYR A 319 11.29 -9.12 -11.30
CA TYR A 319 11.27 -7.88 -10.50
C TYR A 319 12.08 -8.04 -9.21
N GLY A 320 12.63 -6.94 -8.72
CA GLY A 320 13.42 -6.96 -7.51
C GLY A 320 14.08 -5.63 -7.17
N GLU A 321 14.83 -5.65 -6.10
CA GLU A 321 15.64 -4.57 -5.59
C GLU A 321 17.07 -5.04 -5.34
N GLN A 322 18.04 -4.19 -5.69
CA GLN A 322 19.46 -4.42 -5.54
C GLN A 322 20.07 -3.21 -4.84
N LEU A 323 20.51 -3.38 -3.60
CA LEU A 323 21.16 -2.37 -2.78
C LEU A 323 22.66 -2.56 -2.87
N CYS A 324 23.35 -1.65 -3.55
CA CYS A 324 24.79 -1.71 -3.77
C CYS A 324 25.50 -0.81 -2.76
N GLY A 325 26.14 -1.42 -1.79
CA GLY A 325 27.02 -0.75 -0.86
C GLY A 325 28.50 -0.94 -1.23
N ASN A 326 29.39 -0.18 -0.59
CA ASN A 326 30.82 -0.25 -0.84
C ASN A 326 31.50 -1.54 -0.30
N GLU A 327 30.81 -2.33 0.53
CA GLU A 327 31.34 -3.56 1.11
C GLU A 327 30.54 -4.82 0.73
N GLY A 328 29.46 -4.66 0.00
CA GLY A 328 28.63 -5.78 -0.47
C GLY A 328 27.34 -5.33 -1.12
N THR A 329 26.59 -6.30 -1.63
CA THR A 329 25.30 -6.10 -2.28
C THR A 329 24.25 -7.00 -1.65
N ILE A 330 23.07 -6.45 -1.40
CA ILE A 330 21.85 -7.20 -1.06
C ILE A 330 20.90 -7.12 -2.25
N GLU A 331 20.37 -8.29 -2.67
CA GLU A 331 19.37 -8.39 -3.72
C GLU A 331 18.15 -9.14 -3.18
N VAL A 332 16.95 -8.63 -3.47
CA VAL A 332 15.71 -9.39 -3.27
C VAL A 332 15.05 -9.56 -4.63
N MET A 333 14.90 -10.82 -5.05
CA MET A 333 14.42 -11.18 -6.38
C MET A 333 13.05 -11.86 -6.31
N ASN A 334 12.12 -11.38 -7.11
CA ASN A 334 10.77 -11.96 -7.28
C ASN A 334 9.99 -12.13 -5.95
N ARG A 335 10.38 -11.38 -4.89
CA ARG A 335 9.87 -11.54 -3.51
C ARG A 335 10.06 -12.94 -2.93
N GLN A 336 10.97 -13.73 -3.51
CA GLN A 336 11.21 -15.14 -3.15
C GLN A 336 12.62 -15.39 -2.68
N ASP A 337 13.60 -14.73 -3.24
CA ASP A 337 15.00 -14.99 -2.98
C ASP A 337 15.72 -13.74 -2.50
N LEU A 338 16.48 -13.87 -1.41
CA LEU A 338 17.39 -12.88 -0.88
C LEU A 338 18.83 -13.37 -1.09
N TYR A 339 19.64 -12.53 -1.68
CA TYR A 339 21.07 -12.75 -1.81
C TYR A 339 21.84 -11.65 -1.10
N PHE A 340 22.89 -12.02 -0.38
CA PHE A 340 23.94 -11.14 0.04
C PHE A 340 25.26 -11.60 -0.58
N THR A 341 25.96 -10.69 -1.24
CA THR A 341 27.25 -10.93 -1.86
C THR A 341 28.25 -9.91 -1.31
N PRO A 342 29.30 -10.33 -0.57
CA PRO A 342 30.35 -9.42 -0.11
C PRO A 342 31.16 -8.88 -1.32
N GLU A 343 31.67 -7.64 -1.21
CA GLU A 343 32.52 -7.05 -2.24
C GLU A 343 33.90 -7.69 -2.23
N SER A 344 34.48 -7.89 -3.41
CA SER A 344 35.78 -8.56 -3.56
C SER A 344 36.96 -7.61 -3.55
N PHE A 345 36.77 -6.33 -3.84
CA PHE A 345 37.83 -5.31 -4.01
C PHE A 345 38.96 -5.78 -4.95
N LYS A 346 38.61 -6.55 -5.98
CA LYS A 346 39.57 -7.19 -6.87
C LYS A 346 40.60 -8.09 -6.14
N GLY A 347 40.12 -8.80 -5.11
CA GLY A 347 40.94 -9.70 -4.28
C GLY A 347 41.74 -9.01 -3.19
N LYS A 348 41.53 -7.71 -2.95
CA LYS A 348 42.24 -6.92 -1.91
C LYS A 348 41.32 -6.43 -0.79
N ALA A 349 40.24 -7.12 -0.55
CA ALA A 349 39.32 -6.75 0.53
C ALA A 349 40.03 -6.81 1.90
N PRO A 350 39.72 -5.88 2.84
CA PRO A 350 40.10 -6.02 4.24
C PRO A 350 39.65 -7.36 4.83
N ALA A 351 40.40 -7.92 5.75
CA ALA A 351 40.13 -9.24 6.32
C ALA A 351 38.72 -9.37 6.88
N GLU A 352 38.21 -8.31 7.50
CA GLU A 352 36.86 -8.24 8.04
C GLU A 352 35.78 -8.44 6.94
N ILE A 353 35.94 -7.83 5.78
CA ILE A 353 35.01 -7.96 4.67
C ILE A 353 35.21 -9.30 3.95
N SER A 354 36.45 -9.70 3.71
CA SER A 354 36.76 -10.94 3.01
C SER A 354 36.37 -12.20 3.79
N SER A 355 36.17 -12.09 5.10
CA SER A 355 35.65 -13.17 5.96
C SER A 355 34.13 -13.34 5.86
N ARG A 356 33.39 -12.34 5.34
CA ARG A 356 31.95 -12.44 5.15
C ARG A 356 31.64 -13.46 4.07
N LYS A 357 30.68 -14.33 4.32
CA LYS A 357 30.25 -15.35 3.34
C LYS A 357 28.99 -14.88 2.63
N PRO A 358 28.84 -15.22 1.33
CA PRO A 358 27.59 -15.05 0.64
C PRO A 358 26.43 -15.72 1.39
N ILE A 359 25.24 -15.11 1.32
CA ILE A 359 24.01 -15.65 1.89
C ILE A 359 23.00 -15.80 0.77
N HIS A 360 22.27 -16.90 0.75
CA HIS A 360 21.07 -17.08 -0.03
C HIS A 360 19.97 -17.60 0.89
N LEU A 361 18.83 -16.92 0.90
CA LEU A 361 17.63 -17.33 1.62
C LEU A 361 16.44 -17.30 0.66
N ASN A 362 15.55 -18.27 0.82
CA ASN A 362 14.32 -18.35 0.04
C ASN A 362 13.09 -18.22 0.95
N GLY A 363 12.14 -17.36 0.59
CA GLY A 363 10.97 -17.06 1.40
C GLY A 363 10.15 -18.29 1.77
N ARG A 364 9.96 -19.21 0.82
CA ARG A 364 9.18 -20.43 1.07
C ARG A 364 9.97 -21.48 1.85
N ALA A 365 11.23 -21.71 1.48
CA ALA A 365 12.05 -22.75 2.10
C ALA A 365 12.48 -22.38 3.54
N ASP A 366 12.92 -21.14 3.74
CA ASP A 366 13.52 -20.71 5.00
C ASP A 366 12.52 -20.06 5.97
N PHE A 367 11.42 -19.48 5.46
CA PHE A 367 10.44 -18.75 6.27
C PHE A 367 9.01 -19.32 6.19
N ASN A 368 8.78 -20.36 5.39
CA ASN A 368 7.44 -20.90 5.11
C ASN A 368 6.45 -19.82 4.64
N GLU A 369 6.92 -18.84 3.88
CA GLU A 369 6.17 -17.69 3.40
C GLU A 369 5.88 -17.82 1.91
N SER A 370 4.59 -17.77 1.55
CA SER A 370 4.16 -17.79 0.14
C SER A 370 3.88 -16.40 -0.42
N ASP A 371 3.38 -15.48 0.41
CA ASP A 371 3.08 -14.09 0.04
C ASP A 371 3.05 -13.21 1.31
N GLY A 372 3.79 -12.10 1.29
CA GLY A 372 3.79 -11.11 2.36
C GLY A 372 2.41 -10.49 2.65
N ALA A 373 1.44 -10.60 1.74
CA ALA A 373 0.08 -10.10 1.95
C ALA A 373 -0.64 -10.81 3.10
N ILE A 374 -0.42 -12.11 3.29
CA ILE A 374 -1.01 -12.88 4.40
C ILE A 374 -0.51 -12.32 5.73
N ASN A 375 0.80 -12.14 5.88
CA ASN A 375 1.40 -11.56 7.08
C ASN A 375 0.94 -10.11 7.29
N HIS A 376 0.73 -9.38 6.22
CA HIS A 376 0.30 -7.98 6.27
C HIS A 376 -1.15 -7.85 6.75
N PHE A 377 -2.05 -8.69 6.26
CA PHE A 377 -3.44 -8.76 6.75
C PHE A 377 -3.49 -9.20 8.21
N ARG A 378 -2.66 -10.20 8.60
CA ARG A 378 -2.57 -10.62 9.99
C ARG A 378 -2.12 -9.47 10.90
N ASN A 379 -1.09 -8.71 10.52
CA ASN A 379 -0.64 -7.53 11.28
C ASN A 379 -1.75 -6.49 11.44
N PHE A 380 -2.57 -6.24 10.39
CA PHE A 380 -3.71 -5.33 10.50
C PHE A 380 -4.73 -5.82 11.55
N ILE A 381 -5.14 -7.08 11.49
CA ILE A 381 -6.09 -7.65 12.46
C ILE A 381 -5.53 -7.57 13.89
N LEU A 382 -4.27 -7.96 14.10
CA LEU A 382 -3.62 -7.87 15.42
C LEU A 382 -3.48 -6.42 15.90
N SER A 383 -3.28 -5.47 14.98
CA SER A 383 -3.24 -4.04 15.31
C SER A 383 -4.62 -3.52 15.77
N VAL A 384 -5.70 -3.95 15.10
CA VAL A 384 -7.07 -3.60 15.51
C VAL A 384 -7.39 -4.19 16.90
N GLN A 385 -6.87 -5.38 17.22
CA GLN A 385 -6.99 -5.99 18.54
C GLN A 385 -6.06 -5.35 19.60
N GLY A 386 -5.21 -4.38 19.23
CA GLY A 386 -4.25 -3.75 20.14
C GLY A 386 -3.05 -4.63 20.51
N LYS A 387 -2.83 -5.76 19.83
CA LYS A 387 -1.73 -6.71 20.08
C LYS A 387 -0.44 -6.32 19.34
N GLU A 388 -0.55 -5.59 18.24
CA GLU A 388 0.57 -5.11 17.44
C GLU A 388 0.36 -3.65 17.03
N LYS A 389 1.36 -3.06 16.37
CA LYS A 389 1.24 -1.77 15.67
C LYS A 389 1.18 -2.02 14.16
N PRO A 390 0.41 -1.20 13.39
CA PRO A 390 0.41 -1.32 11.95
C PRO A 390 1.81 -1.02 11.40
N ILE A 391 2.33 -1.93 10.59
CA ILE A 391 3.69 -1.79 10.01
C ILE A 391 3.74 -0.73 8.90
N ALA A 392 2.59 -0.40 8.31
CA ALA A 392 2.44 0.60 7.27
C ALA A 392 1.28 1.57 7.58
N PRO A 393 1.41 2.46 8.61
CA PRO A 393 0.41 3.48 8.87
C PRO A 393 0.31 4.47 7.71
N PRO A 394 -0.73 5.35 7.66
CA PRO A 394 -0.92 6.30 6.56
C PRO A 394 0.29 7.18 6.24
N THR A 395 1.08 7.59 7.24
CA THR A 395 2.32 8.34 7.02
C THR A 395 3.33 7.58 6.16
N VAL A 396 3.48 6.28 6.38
CA VAL A 396 4.34 5.40 5.57
C VAL A 396 3.78 5.23 4.17
N GLY A 397 2.46 4.98 4.05
CA GLY A 397 1.80 4.88 2.76
C GLY A 397 1.89 6.15 1.94
N GLN A 398 1.81 7.33 2.59
CA GLN A 398 1.96 8.63 1.95
C GLN A 398 3.38 8.85 1.42
N GLN A 399 4.41 8.47 2.18
CA GLN A 399 5.80 8.56 1.72
C GLN A 399 6.04 7.73 0.45
N ALA A 400 5.50 6.52 0.41
CA ALA A 400 5.56 5.67 -0.79
C ALA A 400 4.77 6.27 -1.95
N ALA A 401 3.55 6.77 -1.70
CA ALA A 401 2.71 7.40 -2.71
C ALA A 401 3.35 8.66 -3.30
N ILE A 402 3.96 9.52 -2.47
CA ILE A 402 4.70 10.70 -2.94
C ILE A 402 5.76 10.30 -3.95
N SER A 403 6.55 9.25 -3.70
CA SER A 403 7.57 8.79 -4.65
C SER A 403 6.96 8.40 -6.00
N GLY A 404 5.85 7.66 -6.01
CA GLY A 404 5.11 7.32 -7.24
C GLY A 404 4.56 8.55 -7.96
N HIS A 405 3.95 9.47 -7.23
CA HIS A 405 3.40 10.71 -7.80
C HIS A 405 4.48 11.65 -8.35
N MET A 406 5.64 11.76 -7.68
CA MET A 406 6.78 12.50 -8.20
C MET A 406 7.20 11.98 -9.58
N ALA A 407 7.25 10.66 -9.77
CA ALA A 407 7.56 10.07 -11.06
C ALA A 407 6.48 10.35 -12.12
N THR A 408 5.19 10.20 -11.76
CA THR A 408 4.08 10.55 -12.67
C THR A 408 4.13 12.02 -13.09
N LEU A 409 4.31 12.94 -12.14
CA LEU A 409 4.36 14.38 -12.39
C LEU A 409 5.58 14.75 -13.23
N SER A 410 6.76 14.18 -12.93
CA SER A 410 7.97 14.38 -13.73
C SER A 410 7.77 13.92 -15.17
N PHE A 411 7.22 12.74 -15.37
CA PHE A 411 6.92 12.17 -16.69
C PHE A 411 5.95 13.06 -17.49
N LYS A 412 4.81 13.40 -16.90
CA LYS A 412 3.76 14.19 -17.55
C LYS A 412 4.23 15.61 -17.95
N ASN A 413 5.14 16.20 -17.17
CA ASN A 413 5.64 17.55 -17.40
C ASN A 413 7.00 17.59 -18.09
N ASN A 414 7.64 16.44 -18.29
CA ASN A 414 9.01 16.33 -18.83
C ASN A 414 10.01 17.24 -18.09
N LYS A 415 9.92 17.26 -16.76
CA LYS A 415 10.73 18.10 -15.88
C LYS A 415 11.19 17.33 -14.65
N LYS A 416 12.39 17.69 -14.16
CA LYS A 416 12.85 17.24 -12.85
C LYS A 416 11.96 17.85 -11.77
N ILE A 417 11.53 17.03 -10.82
CA ILE A 417 10.75 17.44 -9.66
C ILE A 417 11.65 17.46 -8.43
N VAL A 418 11.49 18.46 -7.58
CA VAL A 418 12.18 18.61 -6.30
C VAL A 418 11.14 18.61 -5.20
N TRP A 419 11.35 17.77 -4.19
CA TRP A 419 10.54 17.70 -2.99
C TRP A 419 11.15 18.55 -1.88
N ASP A 420 10.35 19.40 -1.28
CA ASP A 420 10.70 20.12 -0.06
C ASP A 420 10.03 19.47 1.15
N GLU A 421 10.80 18.73 1.93
CA GLU A 421 10.32 18.00 3.09
C GLU A 421 9.81 18.93 4.21
N LYS A 422 10.31 20.17 4.30
CA LYS A 422 9.88 21.13 5.33
C LYS A 422 8.49 21.67 5.08
N THR A 423 8.13 21.87 3.83
CA THR A 423 6.84 22.44 3.43
C THR A 423 5.87 21.39 2.91
N ASN A 424 6.32 20.15 2.72
CA ASN A 424 5.59 19.06 2.06
C ASN A 424 5.04 19.47 0.68
N LYS A 425 5.87 20.17 -0.09
CA LYS A 425 5.54 20.64 -1.43
C LYS A 425 6.60 20.23 -2.44
N TYR A 426 6.19 20.20 -3.69
CA TYR A 426 7.12 19.98 -4.80
C TYR A 426 7.21 21.21 -5.71
N SER A 427 8.30 21.26 -6.47
CA SER A 427 8.51 22.24 -7.55
C SER A 427 9.15 21.55 -8.74
N PHE A 428 9.01 22.15 -9.91
CA PHE A 428 9.67 21.72 -11.13
C PHE A 428 10.93 22.55 -11.39
N VAL A 429 11.97 21.85 -11.88
CA VAL A 429 13.26 22.48 -12.28
C VAL A 429 13.62 22.06 -13.70
#